data_bd11adbb3703618fdb5e6100d54869e5
#
_entry.id   bd11adbb3703618fdb5e6100d54869e5
#
_cell.length_a   1.000
_cell.length_b   1.000
_cell.length_c   1.000
_cell.angle_alpha   90.00
_cell.angle_beta   90.00
_cell.angle_gamma   90.00
#
_symmetry.space_group_name_H-M   'P 1'
#
loop_
_entity.id
_entity.type
_entity.pdbx_description
1 polymer ?
#
loop_
_entity_poly.entity_id
_entity_poly.type
_entity_poly.pdbx_seq_one_letter_code
_entity_poly.pdbx_strand_id
1 'polypeptide(L)'
;MQLKLNQLKKMALALLLASSIPALAQSSTADAPWTGTWAVTPWTTGDAGFNNQTIRQIVYTSIGGSAARVRLSNLFGSEPLQIGNVHIALRDSDARIIPGSDRLATFGGQTAITIARGAEVLSDAVTLDVPALGNVAVSIYLPGRTANNSTGHAGSLQDVYIAPGDVGGTVDLPGGSANSVSGQAYYFLTGLDVQNPAATGAVVTFGASITDGIASRGNVNRRWPNDLARRLQQANMTVGVLNQGISGNNFFYDGAGQAGRTRFNRDALQQAGVKWVIVSDDAVNSLNNGNPPPAADFIAVYKELIAQAHQANVKFLCSTLTPFHGTPQWTPAAENVRAQLEAFMKSPDSGCDGIVDQALATSDPADRTRYLPAFNAGDSLHPNEEGLQAIADAVPLNKLRLLPAVTKPLVCGQLQAGEGLLRGETLASCDGRFTFSLGQDGNLTIADGDTQLWSSGTAGSSAAEVVLQDDGRLVEYDAKGNVLWQSDSSSHPGAVTFLQNDGNLVIYSNNQPVWASNTCCH
;
A
#
# COMPACT_ATOMS: atom_id res chain seq x y z
N MET A 1 22.26 2.02 -83.96
CA MET A 1 21.25 2.24 -85.06
C MET A 1 19.91 2.41 -84.33
N GLN A 2 19.55 3.66 -84.20
CA GLN A 2 18.21 4.26 -84.39
C GLN A 2 17.06 3.73 -83.56
N LEU A 3 16.55 4.61 -82.69
CA LEU A 3 15.39 5.55 -82.79
C LEU A 3 14.04 4.82 -82.56
N LYS A 4 13.17 5.29 -81.67
CA LYS A 4 12.32 6.47 -81.51
C LYS A 4 11.41 6.23 -80.27
N LEU A 5 11.26 7.11 -79.38
CA LEU A 5 10.36 8.28 -79.23
C LEU A 5 8.87 7.97 -78.90
N ASN A 6 8.45 8.50 -77.77
CA ASN A 6 7.14 9.05 -77.41
C ASN A 6 5.90 8.14 -77.35
N GLN A 7 5.31 8.11 -76.17
CA GLN A 7 3.93 8.64 -75.98
C GLN A 7 3.66 8.93 -74.48
N LEU A 8 3.32 10.15 -74.21
CA LEU A 8 2.69 10.62 -72.97
C LEU A 8 1.29 9.98 -72.80
N LYS A 9 1.01 9.47 -71.58
CA LYS A 9 -0.36 9.36 -71.14
C LYS A 9 -0.47 9.95 -69.73
N LYS A 10 -1.22 11.04 -69.67
CA LYS A 10 -1.69 11.70 -68.45
C LYS A 10 -2.51 10.69 -67.63
N MET A 11 -2.14 10.45 -66.39
CA MET A 11 -3.06 9.85 -65.40
C MET A 11 -3.16 10.85 -64.24
N ALA A 12 -4.44 11.21 -64.00
CA ALA A 12 -4.85 12.12 -62.93
C ALA A 12 -4.54 11.49 -61.57
N LEU A 13 -3.81 12.22 -60.71
CA LEU A 13 -3.54 11.87 -59.35
C LEU A 13 -4.75 12.33 -58.51
N ALA A 14 -5.62 11.40 -58.09
CA ALA A 14 -6.65 11.64 -57.10
C ALA A 14 -5.97 11.63 -55.73
N LEU A 15 -5.86 12.81 -55.07
CA LEU A 15 -5.49 12.95 -53.66
C LEU A 15 -6.64 12.40 -52.79
N LEU A 16 -6.49 11.22 -52.23
CA LEU A 16 -7.24 10.77 -51.07
C LEU A 16 -6.62 11.39 -49.83
N LEU A 17 -7.25 12.41 -49.28
CA LEU A 17 -7.03 12.89 -47.92
C LEU A 17 -7.54 11.83 -46.94
N ALA A 18 -6.68 10.94 -46.49
CA ALA A 18 -6.92 10.10 -45.33
C ALA A 18 -6.77 11.00 -44.08
N SER A 19 -7.88 11.39 -43.49
CA SER A 19 -7.91 11.98 -42.14
C SER A 19 -7.41 10.91 -41.14
N SER A 20 -6.14 11.01 -40.75
CA SER A 20 -5.62 10.26 -39.61
C SER A 20 -6.25 10.83 -38.33
N ILE A 21 -7.26 10.16 -37.81
CA ILE A 21 -7.69 10.31 -36.43
C ILE A 21 -6.47 9.88 -35.58
N PRO A 22 -5.93 10.73 -34.69
CA PRO A 22 -4.91 10.27 -33.78
C PRO A 22 -5.54 9.16 -32.90
N ALA A 23 -5.04 7.94 -33.01
CA ALA A 23 -5.33 6.90 -32.06
C ALA A 23 -4.84 7.43 -30.69
N LEU A 24 -5.78 7.66 -29.78
CA LEU A 24 -5.46 7.82 -28.37
C LEU A 24 -4.58 6.61 -27.99
N ALA A 25 -3.31 6.87 -27.71
CA ALA A 25 -2.43 5.87 -27.18
C ALA A 25 -3.02 5.41 -25.85
N GLN A 26 -3.69 4.27 -25.85
CA GLN A 26 -3.95 3.52 -24.63
C GLN A 26 -2.57 3.23 -24.04
N SER A 27 -2.22 3.89 -22.92
CA SER A 27 -1.05 3.53 -22.14
C SER A 27 -1.20 2.04 -21.84
N SER A 28 -0.31 1.23 -22.37
CA SER A 28 -0.35 -0.20 -22.12
C SER A 28 -0.15 -0.40 -20.61
N THR A 29 -1.09 -1.06 -19.95
CA THR A 29 -1.00 -1.44 -18.52
C THR A 29 0.25 -2.29 -18.22
N ALA A 30 0.91 -2.80 -19.26
CA ALA A 30 2.16 -3.54 -19.17
C ALA A 30 3.34 -2.73 -18.62
N ASP A 31 3.31 -1.40 -18.72
CA ASP A 31 4.40 -0.53 -18.25
C ASP A 31 4.17 0.02 -16.82
N ALA A 32 3.01 -0.24 -16.20
CA ALA A 32 2.76 0.19 -14.83
C ALA A 32 3.66 -0.59 -13.84
N PRO A 33 4.26 0.08 -12.84
CA PRO A 33 5.09 -0.61 -11.86
C PRO A 33 4.25 -1.58 -11.01
N TRP A 34 4.88 -2.67 -10.59
CA TRP A 34 4.27 -3.62 -9.69
C TRP A 34 4.12 -3.05 -8.29
N THR A 35 2.94 -3.22 -7.71
CA THR A 35 2.63 -2.84 -6.33
C THR A 35 2.05 -4.05 -5.59
N GLY A 36 2.60 -4.34 -4.43
CA GLY A 36 2.08 -5.41 -3.58
C GLY A 36 0.66 -5.08 -3.11
N THR A 37 -0.24 -6.06 -3.20
CA THR A 37 -1.62 -5.93 -2.72
C THR A 37 -1.92 -6.85 -1.54
N TRP A 38 -1.14 -7.91 -1.38
CA TRP A 38 -1.20 -8.83 -0.25
C TRP A 38 0.19 -9.45 -0.02
N ALA A 39 0.57 -9.63 1.24
CA ALA A 39 1.78 -10.37 1.61
C ALA A 39 1.64 -10.98 3.01
N VAL A 40 2.51 -11.97 3.29
CA VAL A 40 2.76 -12.53 4.62
C VAL A 40 4.24 -12.81 4.79
N THR A 41 4.74 -12.73 6.03
CA THR A 41 6.12 -13.10 6.37
C THR A 41 6.29 -14.61 6.32
N PRO A 42 7.27 -15.13 5.55
CA PRO A 42 7.58 -16.55 5.53
C PRO A 42 8.27 -17.02 6.82
N TRP A 43 7.87 -18.19 7.29
CA TRP A 43 8.55 -18.97 8.33
C TRP A 43 8.32 -20.48 8.09
N THR A 44 8.55 -21.30 9.08
CA THR A 44 8.22 -22.74 9.04
C THR A 44 6.82 -22.97 9.57
N THR A 45 6.04 -23.83 8.93
CA THR A 45 4.63 -24.07 9.29
C THR A 45 4.39 -25.27 10.18
N GLY A 46 5.39 -26.12 10.39
CA GLY A 46 5.27 -27.32 11.22
C GLY A 46 4.42 -28.45 10.62
N ASP A 47 4.14 -28.40 9.30
CA ASP A 47 3.36 -29.40 8.59
C ASP A 47 4.10 -30.71 8.34
N ALA A 48 3.36 -31.74 7.96
CA ALA A 48 3.90 -33.06 7.62
C ALA A 48 4.31 -33.21 6.13
N GLY A 49 4.26 -32.11 5.39
CA GLY A 49 4.48 -32.11 3.94
C GLY A 49 3.25 -32.52 3.13
N PHE A 50 3.36 -32.39 1.83
CA PHE A 50 2.32 -32.67 0.84
C PHE A 50 2.79 -33.74 -0.14
N ASN A 51 1.88 -34.41 -0.83
CA ASN A 51 2.22 -35.40 -1.84
C ASN A 51 1.08 -35.55 -2.85
N ASN A 52 1.33 -35.19 -4.11
CA ASN A 52 0.34 -35.20 -5.18
C ASN A 52 -0.97 -34.51 -4.79
N GLN A 53 -0.86 -33.23 -4.39
CA GLN A 53 -1.97 -32.43 -3.87
C GLN A 53 -1.98 -31.04 -4.48
N THR A 54 -3.18 -30.47 -4.61
CA THR A 54 -3.41 -29.07 -4.90
C THR A 54 -3.79 -28.35 -3.61
N ILE A 55 -3.11 -27.24 -3.29
CA ILE A 55 -3.43 -26.34 -2.19
C ILE A 55 -4.03 -25.08 -2.77
N ARG A 56 -5.32 -24.79 -2.48
CA ARG A 56 -5.98 -23.53 -2.83
C ARG A 56 -6.06 -22.64 -1.62
N GLN A 57 -5.47 -21.47 -1.70
CA GLN A 57 -5.31 -20.50 -0.62
C GLN A 57 -6.03 -19.20 -1.01
N ILE A 58 -6.76 -18.64 -0.04
CA ILE A 58 -7.52 -17.41 -0.26
C ILE A 58 -6.74 -16.23 0.31
N VAL A 59 -6.54 -15.21 -0.50
CA VAL A 59 -5.85 -13.97 -0.12
C VAL A 59 -6.76 -12.77 -0.33
N TYR A 60 -6.68 -11.78 0.57
CA TYR A 60 -7.52 -10.58 0.53
C TYR A 60 -6.71 -9.39 0.03
N THR A 61 -7.09 -8.86 -1.12
CA THR A 61 -6.39 -7.75 -1.77
C THR A 61 -6.69 -6.41 -1.14
N SER A 62 -5.69 -5.57 -0.97
CA SER A 62 -5.85 -4.18 -0.50
C SER A 62 -6.16 -3.20 -1.63
N ILE A 63 -5.53 -3.39 -2.79
CA ILE A 63 -5.76 -2.64 -4.04
C ILE A 63 -6.02 -3.60 -5.18
N GLY A 64 -6.72 -3.12 -6.21
CA GLY A 64 -6.94 -3.85 -7.44
C GLY A 64 -5.89 -3.56 -8.51
N GLY A 65 -6.00 -4.23 -9.66
CA GLY A 65 -5.16 -4.02 -10.83
C GLY A 65 -5.58 -4.88 -12.00
N SER A 66 -5.04 -4.60 -13.19
CA SER A 66 -5.37 -5.29 -14.45
C SER A 66 -4.49 -6.51 -14.75
N ALA A 67 -3.43 -6.69 -13.97
CA ALA A 67 -2.56 -7.85 -14.02
C ALA A 67 -2.12 -8.26 -12.62
N ALA A 68 -1.80 -9.54 -12.44
CA ALA A 68 -1.34 -10.10 -11.17
C ALA A 68 -0.10 -10.98 -11.37
N ARG A 69 0.72 -11.10 -10.31
CA ARG A 69 1.77 -12.10 -10.16
C ARG A 69 1.89 -12.53 -8.71
N VAL A 70 2.35 -13.76 -8.48
CA VAL A 70 2.53 -14.30 -7.14
C VAL A 70 4.01 -14.49 -6.82
N ARG A 71 4.35 -14.38 -5.51
CA ARG A 71 5.64 -14.76 -4.96
C ARG A 71 5.50 -16.10 -4.27
N LEU A 72 6.34 -17.05 -4.67
CA LEU A 72 6.46 -18.35 -4.01
C LEU A 72 7.81 -18.45 -3.31
N SER A 73 7.83 -19.06 -2.12
CA SER A 73 8.99 -19.11 -1.26
C SER A 73 9.31 -20.53 -0.80
N ASN A 74 10.58 -20.89 -0.91
CA ASN A 74 11.19 -22.06 -0.28
C ASN A 74 12.34 -21.65 0.66
N LEU A 75 12.19 -20.44 1.25
CA LEU A 75 13.24 -19.77 2.01
C LEU A 75 13.71 -20.59 3.22
N PHE A 76 12.77 -21.25 3.89
CA PHE A 76 13.02 -22.10 5.06
C PHE A 76 12.90 -23.60 4.77
N GLY A 77 12.70 -23.98 3.50
CA GLY A 77 12.65 -25.39 3.10
C GLY A 77 13.99 -26.10 3.26
N SER A 78 13.94 -27.38 3.62
CA SER A 78 15.13 -28.23 3.77
C SER A 78 15.61 -28.86 2.46
N GLU A 79 14.75 -28.93 1.45
CA GLU A 79 14.96 -29.55 0.13
C GLU A 79 14.45 -28.65 -0.98
N PRO A 80 14.86 -28.86 -2.26
CA PRO A 80 14.25 -28.19 -3.41
C PRO A 80 12.74 -28.50 -3.49
N LEU A 81 11.93 -27.46 -3.74
CA LEU A 81 10.48 -27.54 -3.85
C LEU A 81 10.06 -27.64 -5.31
N GLN A 82 9.37 -28.74 -5.68
CA GLN A 82 8.79 -28.89 -7.02
C GLN A 82 7.36 -28.37 -7.03
N ILE A 83 7.07 -27.44 -7.92
CA ILE A 83 5.73 -26.92 -8.24
C ILE A 83 5.35 -27.40 -9.64
N GLY A 84 4.21 -28.06 -9.78
CA GLY A 84 3.71 -28.55 -11.07
C GLY A 84 3.02 -27.44 -11.88
N ASN A 85 2.19 -26.69 -11.22
CA ASN A 85 1.56 -25.48 -11.77
C ASN A 85 1.01 -24.58 -10.67
N VAL A 86 0.67 -23.35 -11.06
CA VAL A 86 0.04 -22.34 -10.19
C VAL A 86 -1.09 -21.67 -10.94
N HIS A 87 -2.26 -21.58 -10.33
CA HIS A 87 -3.43 -20.90 -10.85
C HIS A 87 -3.81 -19.72 -9.97
N ILE A 88 -4.20 -18.61 -10.59
CA ILE A 88 -4.69 -17.39 -9.93
C ILE A 88 -6.08 -17.11 -10.46
N ALA A 89 -7.07 -16.99 -9.57
CA ALA A 89 -8.46 -16.78 -9.94
C ALA A 89 -9.20 -15.89 -8.95
N LEU A 90 -10.32 -15.31 -9.36
CA LEU A 90 -11.21 -14.61 -8.44
C LEU A 90 -12.03 -15.64 -7.64
N ARG A 91 -12.08 -15.47 -6.32
CA ARG A 91 -12.89 -16.34 -5.44
C ARG A 91 -14.38 -15.99 -5.57
N ASP A 92 -15.21 -17.01 -5.70
CA ASP A 92 -16.67 -16.91 -5.57
C ASP A 92 -17.08 -17.13 -4.10
N SER A 93 -16.99 -18.36 -3.63
CA SER A 93 -17.34 -18.76 -2.27
C SER A 93 -16.54 -19.99 -1.86
N ASP A 94 -16.26 -20.17 -0.59
CA ASP A 94 -15.47 -21.30 -0.08
C ASP A 94 -14.25 -21.58 -0.98
N ALA A 95 -14.09 -22.81 -1.50
CA ALA A 95 -13.05 -23.17 -2.46
C ALA A 95 -13.37 -22.80 -3.90
N ARG A 96 -14.59 -22.36 -4.19
CA ARG A 96 -15.09 -22.10 -5.54
C ARG A 96 -14.49 -20.81 -6.10
N ILE A 97 -14.08 -20.86 -7.37
CA ILE A 97 -13.65 -19.69 -8.14
C ILE A 97 -14.73 -19.23 -9.12
N ILE A 98 -14.72 -17.95 -9.49
CA ILE A 98 -15.61 -17.40 -10.50
C ILE A 98 -15.28 -18.06 -11.86
N PRO A 99 -16.25 -18.71 -12.54
CA PRO A 99 -16.02 -19.33 -13.83
C PRO A 99 -15.42 -18.35 -14.86
N GLY A 100 -14.36 -18.77 -15.55
CA GLY A 100 -13.66 -17.96 -16.55
C GLY A 100 -12.62 -16.99 -15.98
N SER A 101 -12.49 -16.86 -14.66
CA SER A 101 -11.46 -16.02 -14.02
C SER A 101 -10.11 -16.72 -13.85
N ASP A 102 -10.03 -18.03 -14.02
CA ASP A 102 -8.80 -18.80 -13.84
C ASP A 102 -7.70 -18.38 -14.83
N ARG A 103 -6.50 -18.22 -14.31
CA ARG A 103 -5.28 -17.93 -15.07
C ARG A 103 -4.15 -18.83 -14.61
N LEU A 104 -3.59 -19.61 -15.55
CA LEU A 104 -2.37 -20.38 -15.32
C LEU A 104 -1.16 -19.44 -15.30
N ALA A 105 -0.47 -19.37 -14.18
CA ALA A 105 0.75 -18.60 -14.04
C ALA A 105 1.95 -19.40 -14.56
N THR A 106 2.95 -18.69 -15.11
CA THR A 106 4.20 -19.27 -15.59
C THR A 106 5.39 -18.65 -14.85
N PHE A 107 6.56 -19.27 -15.03
CA PHE A 107 7.84 -18.84 -14.45
C PHE A 107 8.88 -18.87 -15.57
N GLY A 108 9.15 -17.71 -16.18
CA GLY A 108 9.95 -17.62 -17.41
C GLY A 108 9.33 -18.40 -18.56
N GLY A 109 8.00 -18.37 -18.69
CA GLY A 109 7.23 -19.08 -19.71
C GLY A 109 6.98 -20.57 -19.41
N GLN A 110 7.48 -21.13 -18.32
CA GLN A 110 7.26 -22.53 -17.92
C GLN A 110 6.17 -22.62 -16.86
N THR A 111 5.29 -23.63 -16.96
CA THR A 111 4.21 -23.86 -15.98
C THR A 111 4.71 -24.51 -14.69
N ALA A 112 5.71 -25.38 -14.81
CA ALA A 112 6.34 -26.04 -13.69
C ALA A 112 7.67 -25.37 -13.31
N ILE A 113 8.01 -25.37 -12.02
CA ILE A 113 9.29 -24.84 -11.52
C ILE A 113 9.79 -25.66 -10.35
N THR A 114 11.11 -25.71 -10.20
CA THR A 114 11.78 -26.18 -8.98
C THR A 114 12.42 -24.99 -8.27
N ILE A 115 11.95 -24.70 -7.06
CA ILE A 115 12.48 -23.61 -6.23
C ILE A 115 13.58 -24.20 -5.33
N ALA A 116 14.80 -23.71 -5.48
CA ALA A 116 15.91 -24.17 -4.66
C ALA A 116 15.66 -23.88 -3.17
N ARG A 117 16.28 -24.66 -2.29
CA ARG A 117 16.31 -24.37 -0.87
C ARG A 117 16.85 -22.95 -0.62
N GLY A 118 16.18 -22.18 0.23
CA GLY A 118 16.57 -20.82 0.57
C GLY A 118 16.25 -19.77 -0.51
N ALA A 119 15.45 -20.13 -1.52
CA ALA A 119 15.11 -19.22 -2.63
C ALA A 119 13.63 -18.85 -2.65
N GLU A 120 13.35 -17.75 -3.33
CA GLU A 120 12.00 -17.27 -3.68
C GLU A 120 11.94 -17.02 -5.18
N VAL A 121 10.75 -17.08 -5.75
CA VAL A 121 10.50 -16.77 -7.16
C VAL A 121 9.25 -15.94 -7.32
N LEU A 122 9.23 -15.11 -8.36
CA LEU A 122 8.03 -14.42 -8.83
C LEU A 122 7.51 -15.12 -10.08
N SER A 123 6.19 -15.27 -10.19
CA SER A 123 5.59 -15.71 -11.44
C SER A 123 5.69 -14.61 -12.50
N ASP A 124 5.55 -15.01 -13.76
CA ASP A 124 5.24 -14.09 -14.85
C ASP A 124 3.88 -13.42 -14.59
N ALA A 125 3.63 -12.31 -15.27
CA ALA A 125 2.34 -11.61 -15.20
C ALA A 125 1.21 -12.44 -15.81
N VAL A 126 0.06 -12.44 -15.14
CA VAL A 126 -1.21 -12.90 -15.73
C VAL A 126 -2.17 -11.73 -15.85
N THR A 127 -2.88 -11.64 -16.99
CA THR A 127 -3.94 -10.64 -17.18
C THR A 127 -5.17 -11.09 -16.41
N LEU A 128 -5.50 -10.36 -15.34
CA LEU A 128 -6.65 -10.62 -14.48
C LEU A 128 -7.06 -9.31 -13.82
N ASP A 129 -8.32 -8.92 -13.99
CA ASP A 129 -8.88 -7.75 -13.30
C ASP A 129 -9.11 -8.08 -11.82
N VAL A 130 -8.08 -7.84 -11.01
CA VAL A 130 -8.10 -8.07 -9.57
C VAL A 130 -8.88 -6.93 -8.90
N PRO A 131 -9.92 -7.21 -8.10
CA PRO A 131 -10.64 -6.18 -7.37
C PRO A 131 -9.83 -5.66 -6.18
N ALA A 132 -10.01 -4.40 -5.81
CA ALA A 132 -9.62 -3.91 -4.48
C ALA A 132 -10.57 -4.49 -3.43
N LEU A 133 -10.06 -4.75 -2.22
CA LEU A 133 -10.82 -5.32 -1.09
C LEU A 133 -11.59 -6.60 -1.46
N GLY A 134 -11.00 -7.41 -2.36
CA GLY A 134 -11.58 -8.65 -2.85
C GLY A 134 -10.78 -9.89 -2.43
N ASN A 135 -11.37 -11.06 -2.64
CA ASN A 135 -10.70 -12.33 -2.40
C ASN A 135 -10.21 -12.94 -3.72
N VAL A 136 -8.94 -13.32 -3.74
CA VAL A 136 -8.28 -14.05 -4.84
C VAL A 136 -7.93 -15.44 -4.33
N ALA A 137 -8.17 -16.46 -5.16
CA ALA A 137 -7.78 -17.83 -4.92
C ALA A 137 -6.47 -18.12 -5.66
N VAL A 138 -5.46 -18.58 -4.94
CA VAL A 138 -4.20 -19.06 -5.52
C VAL A 138 -4.11 -20.56 -5.27
N SER A 139 -4.07 -21.35 -6.33
CA SER A 139 -3.96 -22.80 -6.28
C SER A 139 -2.56 -23.24 -6.69
N ILE A 140 -1.89 -24.03 -5.88
CA ILE A 140 -0.54 -24.54 -6.10
C ILE A 140 -0.61 -26.06 -6.16
N TYR A 141 -0.21 -26.68 -7.29
CA TYR A 141 -0.11 -28.12 -7.42
C TYR A 141 1.31 -28.61 -7.07
N LEU A 142 1.37 -29.56 -6.18
CA LEU A 142 2.60 -30.21 -5.68
C LEU A 142 2.60 -31.67 -6.21
N PRO A 143 3.36 -31.98 -7.28
CA PRO A 143 3.28 -33.27 -7.97
C PRO A 143 3.93 -34.41 -7.17
N GLY A 144 4.91 -34.09 -6.34
CA GLY A 144 5.68 -35.03 -5.55
C GLY A 144 5.59 -34.75 -4.06
N ARG A 145 6.27 -35.61 -3.27
CA ARG A 145 6.37 -35.40 -1.83
C ARG A 145 7.23 -34.17 -1.53
N THR A 146 6.73 -33.25 -0.70
CA THR A 146 7.52 -32.16 -0.13
C THR A 146 8.12 -32.59 1.20
N ALA A 147 9.19 -31.90 1.63
CA ALA A 147 9.70 -32.03 2.99
C ALA A 147 8.66 -31.60 4.02
N ASN A 148 8.80 -32.08 5.25
CA ASN A 148 8.06 -31.56 6.38
C ASN A 148 8.53 -30.14 6.72
N ASN A 149 7.74 -29.39 7.46
CA ASN A 149 8.01 -27.99 7.83
C ASN A 149 8.20 -27.11 6.59
N SER A 150 7.18 -27.05 5.77
CA SER A 150 7.14 -26.17 4.60
C SER A 150 7.42 -24.71 4.95
N THR A 151 7.99 -23.97 4.01
CA THR A 151 8.00 -22.51 4.09
C THR A 151 6.58 -21.99 3.95
N GLY A 152 6.14 -21.13 4.88
CA GLY A 152 4.81 -20.56 4.84
C GLY A 152 4.58 -19.59 5.99
N HIS A 153 3.33 -19.36 6.33
CA HIS A 153 2.92 -18.46 7.43
C HIS A 153 1.78 -19.10 8.22
N ALA A 154 2.04 -19.42 9.48
CA ALA A 154 1.02 -19.96 10.39
C ALA A 154 0.00 -18.88 10.81
N GLY A 155 -1.24 -19.29 11.10
CA GLY A 155 -2.27 -18.32 11.48
C GLY A 155 -2.82 -17.53 10.29
N SER A 156 -3.07 -18.19 9.15
CA SER A 156 -3.63 -17.54 7.95
C SER A 156 -4.93 -16.77 8.22
N LEU A 157 -5.75 -17.20 9.21
CA LEU A 157 -7.09 -16.68 9.49
C LEU A 157 -7.99 -16.66 8.23
N GLN A 158 -7.67 -17.52 7.27
CA GLN A 158 -8.43 -17.78 6.05
C GLN A 158 -8.48 -19.28 5.82
N ASP A 159 -9.56 -19.77 5.22
CA ASP A 159 -9.64 -21.16 4.84
C ASP A 159 -8.60 -21.48 3.75
N VAL A 160 -7.93 -22.60 3.95
CA VAL A 160 -7.02 -23.21 3.00
C VAL A 160 -7.59 -24.57 2.62
N TYR A 161 -7.76 -24.80 1.35
CA TYR A 161 -8.37 -26.02 0.80
C TYR A 161 -7.30 -26.91 0.19
N ILE A 162 -7.31 -28.19 0.56
CA ILE A 162 -6.35 -29.18 0.06
C ILE A 162 -7.13 -30.28 -0.64
N ALA A 163 -6.77 -30.56 -1.89
CA ALA A 163 -7.39 -31.58 -2.74
C ALA A 163 -6.33 -32.55 -3.30
N PRO A 164 -6.66 -33.82 -3.52
CA PRO A 164 -5.77 -34.78 -4.17
C PRO A 164 -5.59 -34.46 -5.66
N GLY A 165 -4.38 -34.66 -6.18
CA GLY A 165 -4.04 -34.51 -7.59
C GLY A 165 -3.99 -33.06 -8.08
N ASP A 166 -3.89 -32.92 -9.40
CA ASP A 166 -3.84 -31.64 -10.11
C ASP A 166 -5.26 -31.16 -10.47
N VAL A 167 -5.83 -30.33 -9.62
CA VAL A 167 -7.18 -29.76 -9.77
C VAL A 167 -7.17 -28.23 -9.63
N GLY A 168 -6.01 -27.59 -9.78
CA GLY A 168 -5.82 -26.16 -9.54
C GLY A 168 -6.71 -25.25 -10.38
N GLY A 169 -6.93 -25.59 -11.65
CA GLY A 169 -7.76 -24.82 -12.59
C GLY A 169 -9.26 -25.14 -12.53
N THR A 170 -9.71 -26.06 -11.66
CA THR A 170 -11.13 -26.43 -11.60
C THR A 170 -11.95 -25.41 -10.79
N VAL A 171 -13.21 -25.20 -11.19
CA VAL A 171 -14.08 -24.22 -10.52
C VAL A 171 -14.35 -24.62 -9.06
N ASP A 172 -14.75 -25.86 -8.80
CA ASP A 172 -15.24 -26.32 -7.49
C ASP A 172 -14.22 -27.04 -6.63
N LEU A 173 -12.96 -27.20 -7.06
CA LEU A 173 -11.89 -27.93 -6.38
C LEU A 173 -12.33 -29.32 -5.87
N PRO A 174 -12.61 -30.30 -6.76
CA PRO A 174 -13.18 -31.59 -6.41
C PRO A 174 -12.27 -32.35 -5.40
N GLY A 175 -12.88 -32.93 -4.38
CA GLY A 175 -12.16 -33.61 -3.29
C GLY A 175 -11.45 -32.66 -2.31
N GLY A 176 -11.62 -31.35 -2.49
CA GLY A 176 -11.07 -30.35 -1.58
C GLY A 176 -11.72 -30.39 -0.20
N SER A 177 -10.91 -30.35 0.83
CA SER A 177 -11.35 -30.18 2.22
C SER A 177 -10.74 -28.92 2.80
N ALA A 178 -11.55 -28.13 3.52
CA ALA A 178 -11.03 -27.00 4.28
C ALA A 178 -10.28 -27.53 5.51
N ASN A 179 -9.06 -27.04 5.72
CA ASN A 179 -8.44 -27.14 7.03
C ASN A 179 -9.15 -26.19 8.00
N SER A 180 -9.32 -26.60 9.24
CA SER A 180 -9.99 -25.76 10.24
C SER A 180 -9.15 -24.50 10.54
N VAL A 181 -9.81 -23.38 10.83
CA VAL A 181 -9.19 -22.06 11.07
C VAL A 181 -8.06 -22.10 12.11
N SER A 182 -8.12 -22.98 13.10
CA SER A 182 -7.13 -23.09 14.17
C SER A 182 -5.80 -23.77 13.79
N GLY A 183 -5.73 -24.41 12.64
CA GLY A 183 -4.51 -25.12 12.18
C GLY A 183 -4.04 -24.67 10.80
N GLN A 184 -4.53 -23.55 10.31
CA GLN A 184 -4.27 -23.09 8.94
C GLN A 184 -2.98 -22.30 8.82
N ALA A 185 -2.30 -22.51 7.70
CA ALA A 185 -1.16 -21.73 7.29
C ALA A 185 -1.27 -21.40 5.80
N TYR A 186 -0.69 -20.31 5.38
CA TYR A 186 -0.30 -20.14 3.98
C TYR A 186 0.94 -20.97 3.72
N TYR A 187 0.94 -21.75 2.64
CA TYR A 187 2.04 -22.65 2.27
C TYR A 187 2.68 -22.15 0.98
N PHE A 188 3.96 -21.91 1.01
CA PHE A 188 4.80 -21.47 -0.12
C PHE A 188 4.41 -20.13 -0.74
N LEU A 189 3.21 -19.63 -0.54
CA LEU A 189 2.70 -18.37 -1.06
C LEU A 189 3.00 -17.24 -0.07
N THR A 190 3.76 -16.23 -0.50
CA THR A 190 4.19 -15.12 0.37
C THR A 190 3.83 -13.72 -0.14
N GLY A 191 3.34 -13.62 -1.37
CA GLY A 191 2.93 -12.32 -1.92
C GLY A 191 2.05 -12.43 -3.15
N LEU A 192 1.23 -11.41 -3.33
CA LEU A 192 0.46 -11.12 -4.53
C LEU A 192 0.67 -9.65 -4.89
N ASP A 193 1.24 -9.41 -6.07
CA ASP A 193 1.44 -8.07 -6.62
C ASP A 193 0.47 -7.83 -7.77
N VAL A 194 0.09 -6.57 -7.99
CA VAL A 194 -0.76 -6.14 -9.11
C VAL A 194 -0.13 -5.00 -9.88
N GLN A 195 -0.50 -4.84 -11.15
CA GLN A 195 -0.23 -3.64 -11.93
C GLN A 195 -1.44 -2.72 -11.88
N ASN A 196 -1.25 -1.54 -11.30
CA ASN A 196 -2.25 -0.49 -11.22
C ASN A 196 -1.57 0.87 -11.42
N PRO A 197 -1.84 1.59 -12.53
CA PRO A 197 -1.21 2.88 -12.80
C PRO A 197 -1.58 3.97 -11.78
N ALA A 198 -2.73 3.84 -11.11
CA ALA A 198 -3.14 4.77 -10.05
C ALA A 198 -2.49 4.48 -8.69
N ALA A 199 -1.80 3.34 -8.52
CA ALA A 199 -1.14 3.01 -7.26
C ALA A 199 0.03 3.97 -6.99
N THR A 200 0.02 4.60 -5.82
CA THR A 200 1.09 5.51 -5.38
C THR A 200 2.21 4.76 -4.65
N GLY A 201 1.99 3.52 -4.27
CA GLY A 201 2.94 2.65 -3.60
C GLY A 201 2.25 1.68 -2.64
N ALA A 202 3.04 1.02 -1.80
CA ALA A 202 2.56 0.13 -0.75
C ALA A 202 3.08 0.56 0.63
N VAL A 203 2.27 0.36 1.66
CA VAL A 203 2.65 0.42 3.06
C VAL A 203 2.79 -1.00 3.61
N VAL A 204 3.94 -1.28 4.21
CA VAL A 204 4.17 -2.52 4.95
C VAL A 204 3.81 -2.29 6.41
N THR A 205 2.98 -3.14 6.97
CA THR A 205 2.70 -3.19 8.40
C THR A 205 3.57 -4.31 9.00
N PHE A 206 4.56 -3.92 9.79
CA PHE A 206 5.57 -4.81 10.34
C PHE A 206 5.35 -4.96 11.84
N GLY A 207 5.29 -6.19 12.34
CA GLY A 207 4.97 -6.40 13.75
C GLY A 207 4.87 -7.87 14.14
N ALA A 208 4.26 -8.10 15.28
CA ALA A 208 4.05 -9.42 15.86
C ALA A 208 2.56 -9.85 15.76
N SER A 209 1.99 -10.39 16.84
CA SER A 209 0.66 -10.99 16.85
C SER A 209 -0.49 -9.99 16.65
N ILE A 210 -0.34 -8.76 17.12
CA ILE A 210 -1.36 -7.71 16.92
C ILE A 210 -1.42 -7.31 15.45
N THR A 211 -0.27 -7.20 14.80
CA THR A 211 -0.17 -6.92 13.35
C THR A 211 -0.60 -8.13 12.53
N ASP A 212 -0.20 -9.33 12.91
CA ASP A 212 -0.65 -10.58 12.30
C ASP A 212 -2.18 -10.75 12.39
N GLY A 213 -2.81 -10.19 13.43
CA GLY A 213 -4.26 -10.08 13.59
C GLY A 213 -4.87 -11.13 14.48
N ILE A 214 -4.11 -11.62 15.47
CA ILE A 214 -4.64 -12.51 16.52
C ILE A 214 -5.88 -11.87 17.17
N ALA A 215 -6.84 -12.71 17.51
CA ALA A 215 -8.17 -12.38 18.04
C ALA A 215 -9.16 -11.78 17.01
N SER A 216 -8.79 -11.59 15.74
CA SER A 216 -9.78 -11.38 14.69
C SER A 216 -10.36 -12.73 14.20
N ARG A 217 -11.62 -12.70 13.77
CA ARG A 217 -12.31 -13.91 13.28
C ARG A 217 -11.78 -14.35 11.93
N GLY A 218 -11.75 -15.66 11.70
CA GLY A 218 -11.37 -16.23 10.41
C GLY A 218 -12.33 -15.84 9.29
N ASN A 219 -11.81 -15.71 8.07
CA ASN A 219 -12.52 -15.44 6.82
C ASN A 219 -13.20 -14.06 6.70
N VAL A 220 -13.10 -13.17 7.71
CA VAL A 220 -13.77 -11.86 7.69
C VAL A 220 -12.84 -10.68 7.39
N ASN A 221 -11.51 -10.92 7.33
CA ASN A 221 -10.52 -9.90 6.99
C ASN A 221 -10.59 -8.65 7.89
N ARG A 222 -10.60 -8.85 9.22
CA ARG A 222 -10.71 -7.79 10.24
C ARG A 222 -9.41 -7.56 11.02
N ARG A 223 -8.25 -7.96 10.46
CA ARG A 223 -6.93 -7.52 10.95
C ARG A 223 -6.80 -6.01 10.78
N TRP A 224 -6.07 -5.31 11.67
CA TRP A 224 -5.93 -3.86 11.52
C TRP A 224 -5.31 -3.42 10.18
N PRO A 225 -4.39 -4.19 9.53
CA PRO A 225 -3.94 -3.85 8.18
C PRO A 225 -5.06 -3.95 7.13
N ASN A 226 -6.01 -4.87 7.28
CA ASN A 226 -7.19 -4.95 6.39
C ASN A 226 -8.14 -3.76 6.62
N ASP A 227 -8.32 -3.33 7.88
CA ASP A 227 -9.11 -2.15 8.22
C ASP A 227 -8.44 -0.87 7.70
N LEU A 228 -7.11 -0.77 7.76
CA LEU A 228 -6.35 0.30 7.11
C LEU A 228 -6.57 0.31 5.59
N ALA A 229 -6.54 -0.85 4.93
CA ALA A 229 -6.82 -0.93 3.49
C ALA A 229 -8.21 -0.38 3.14
N ARG A 230 -9.24 -0.70 3.93
CA ARG A 230 -10.60 -0.14 3.77
C ARG A 230 -10.62 1.38 3.94
N ARG A 231 -9.93 1.91 4.96
CA ARG A 231 -9.82 3.37 5.17
C ARG A 231 -9.14 4.09 4.03
N LEU A 232 -8.06 3.50 3.48
CA LEU A 232 -7.35 4.06 2.32
C LEU A 232 -8.26 4.10 1.09
N GLN A 233 -9.00 3.02 0.80
CA GLN A 233 -9.96 3.00 -0.30
C GLN A 233 -11.10 4.03 -0.10
N GLN A 234 -11.64 4.16 1.11
CA GLN A 234 -12.65 5.18 1.45
C GLN A 234 -12.13 6.62 1.27
N ALA A 235 -10.83 6.83 1.49
CA ALA A 235 -10.14 8.10 1.27
C ALA A 235 -9.67 8.31 -0.19
N ASN A 236 -10.06 7.42 -1.13
CA ASN A 236 -9.62 7.41 -2.52
C ASN A 236 -8.08 7.35 -2.68
N MET A 237 -7.39 6.69 -1.75
CA MET A 237 -5.95 6.49 -1.77
C MET A 237 -5.64 5.07 -2.26
N THR A 238 -5.04 4.95 -3.45
CA THR A 238 -4.63 3.66 -4.03
C THR A 238 -3.24 3.27 -3.50
N VAL A 239 -3.20 2.86 -2.24
CA VAL A 239 -2.00 2.39 -1.53
C VAL A 239 -2.18 0.94 -1.15
N GLY A 240 -1.25 0.07 -1.59
CA GLY A 240 -1.23 -1.33 -1.18
C GLY A 240 -0.93 -1.47 0.32
N VAL A 241 -1.53 -2.44 0.99
CA VAL A 241 -1.25 -2.75 2.40
C VAL A 241 -0.75 -4.19 2.52
N LEU A 242 0.46 -4.35 3.04
CA LEU A 242 1.18 -5.62 3.13
C LEU A 242 1.41 -5.99 4.59
N ASN A 243 0.78 -7.07 5.04
CA ASN A 243 0.92 -7.53 6.42
C ASN A 243 2.17 -8.40 6.58
N GLN A 244 3.13 -7.94 7.37
CA GLN A 244 4.36 -8.64 7.71
C GLN A 244 4.47 -8.88 9.24
N GLY A 245 3.34 -9.15 9.86
CA GLY A 245 3.27 -9.62 11.25
C GLY A 245 3.66 -11.09 11.36
N ILE A 246 4.24 -11.49 12.48
CA ILE A 246 4.42 -12.88 12.91
C ILE A 246 4.04 -12.99 14.38
N SER A 247 3.02 -13.79 14.69
CA SER A 247 2.60 -14.01 16.08
C SER A 247 3.76 -14.52 16.95
N GLY A 248 4.03 -13.85 18.07
CA GLY A 248 5.13 -14.17 18.97
C GLY A 248 6.50 -13.61 18.59
N ASN A 249 6.62 -12.88 17.48
CA ASN A 249 7.90 -12.31 17.04
C ASN A 249 8.41 -11.21 18.00
N ASN A 250 9.71 -10.96 17.93
CA ASN A 250 10.38 -9.90 18.71
C ASN A 250 11.58 -9.35 17.93
N PHE A 251 12.18 -8.25 18.42
CA PHE A 251 13.29 -7.61 17.72
C PHE A 251 14.63 -8.32 17.83
N PHE A 252 14.90 -9.07 18.90
CA PHE A 252 16.27 -9.39 19.33
C PHE A 252 16.76 -10.77 18.99
N TYR A 253 15.89 -11.78 18.96
CA TYR A 253 16.27 -13.18 18.79
C TYR A 253 15.26 -13.94 17.94
N ASP A 254 15.75 -14.97 17.27
CA ASP A 254 14.93 -15.91 16.51
C ASP A 254 14.11 -16.80 17.46
N GLY A 255 12.92 -17.16 17.02
CA GLY A 255 12.00 -17.99 17.79
C GLY A 255 10.73 -18.20 17.00
N ALA A 256 9.69 -17.42 17.29
CA ALA A 256 8.54 -17.30 16.40
C ALA A 256 8.94 -16.41 15.20
N GLY A 257 9.49 -17.01 14.18
CA GLY A 257 10.12 -16.32 13.06
C GLY A 257 11.55 -15.87 13.35
N GLN A 258 12.20 -15.29 12.34
CA GLN A 258 13.47 -14.58 12.54
C GLN A 258 13.24 -13.29 13.31
N ALA A 259 14.23 -12.87 14.10
CA ALA A 259 14.19 -11.60 14.82
C ALA A 259 13.80 -10.44 13.92
N GLY A 260 12.94 -9.53 14.41
CA GLY A 260 12.41 -8.43 13.63
C GLY A 260 13.51 -7.62 12.95
N ARG A 261 14.60 -7.28 13.66
CA ARG A 261 15.76 -6.57 13.08
C ARG A 261 16.46 -7.34 11.95
N THR A 262 16.45 -8.67 11.98
CA THR A 262 17.09 -9.52 10.96
C THR A 262 16.26 -9.63 9.69
N ARG A 263 14.92 -9.76 9.85
CA ARG A 263 13.99 -9.93 8.71
C ARG A 263 13.53 -8.63 8.07
N PHE A 264 13.77 -7.47 8.70
CA PHE A 264 13.21 -6.16 8.29
C PHE A 264 13.51 -5.80 6.83
N ASN A 265 14.75 -5.94 6.38
CA ASN A 265 15.09 -5.63 4.99
C ASN A 265 14.30 -6.49 4.01
N ARG A 266 14.28 -7.82 4.19
CA ARG A 266 13.56 -8.75 3.31
C ARG A 266 12.06 -8.51 3.35
N ASP A 267 11.46 -8.46 4.56
CA ASP A 267 10.02 -8.49 4.72
C ASP A 267 9.38 -7.11 4.59
N ALA A 268 10.11 -6.03 4.85
CA ALA A 268 9.60 -4.68 4.73
C ALA A 268 10.11 -3.94 3.48
N LEU A 269 11.43 -3.85 3.30
CA LEU A 269 12.00 -2.92 2.32
C LEU A 269 12.08 -3.50 0.89
N GLN A 270 12.04 -4.83 0.73
CA GLN A 270 12.09 -5.49 -0.58
C GLN A 270 10.70 -5.84 -1.14
N GLN A 271 9.62 -5.31 -0.56
CA GLN A 271 8.27 -5.52 -1.06
C GLN A 271 7.98 -4.65 -2.29
N ALA A 272 7.14 -5.18 -3.20
CA ALA A 272 6.84 -4.49 -4.46
C ALA A 272 6.15 -3.15 -4.22
N GLY A 273 6.75 -2.06 -4.70
CA GLY A 273 6.20 -0.72 -4.62
C GLY A 273 6.21 -0.10 -3.21
N VAL A 274 6.95 -0.65 -2.24
CA VAL A 274 6.99 -0.10 -0.88
C VAL A 274 7.45 1.36 -0.86
N LYS A 275 6.73 2.20 -0.12
CA LYS A 275 7.02 3.62 0.13
C LYS A 275 6.94 3.96 1.61
N TRP A 276 6.24 3.16 2.39
CA TRP A 276 6.04 3.36 3.82
C TRP A 276 6.16 2.04 4.57
N VAL A 277 6.67 2.10 5.77
CA VAL A 277 6.61 1.01 6.75
C VAL A 277 6.04 1.55 8.05
N ILE A 278 5.11 0.81 8.66
CA ILE A 278 4.60 1.03 10.00
C ILE A 278 5.14 -0.10 10.87
N VAL A 279 6.05 0.22 11.80
CA VAL A 279 6.57 -0.77 12.75
C VAL A 279 5.76 -0.72 14.03
N SER A 280 5.08 -1.79 14.34
CA SER A 280 4.01 -1.85 15.33
C SER A 280 4.43 -2.53 16.64
N ASP A 281 4.27 -3.84 16.76
CA ASP A 281 4.19 -4.53 18.05
C ASP A 281 5.30 -5.55 18.35
N ASP A 282 6.37 -5.63 17.54
CA ASP A 282 7.50 -6.55 17.82
C ASP A 282 8.13 -6.34 19.20
N ALA A 283 8.16 -5.10 19.68
CA ALA A 283 8.72 -4.77 20.99
C ALA A 283 7.89 -5.33 22.16
N VAL A 284 6.56 -5.49 22.00
CA VAL A 284 5.65 -5.89 23.09
C VAL A 284 6.02 -7.25 23.66
N ASN A 285 6.37 -8.22 22.81
CA ASN A 285 6.74 -9.56 23.27
C ASN A 285 8.06 -9.57 24.07
N SER A 286 8.99 -8.68 23.74
CA SER A 286 10.22 -8.52 24.51
C SER A 286 9.99 -7.81 25.85
N LEU A 287 8.96 -6.95 25.95
CA LEU A 287 8.57 -6.30 27.21
C LEU A 287 7.77 -7.26 28.09
N ASN A 288 6.87 -8.05 27.49
CA ASN A 288 5.99 -8.98 28.18
C ASN A 288 6.65 -10.36 28.42
N ASN A 289 7.82 -10.35 29.03
CA ASN A 289 8.61 -11.57 29.36
C ASN A 289 9.09 -11.66 30.81
N GLY A 290 8.64 -10.71 31.67
CA GLY A 290 9.01 -10.63 33.08
C GLY A 290 10.36 -10.00 33.37
N ASN A 291 11.27 -9.90 32.39
CA ASN A 291 12.61 -9.27 32.52
C ASN A 291 12.93 -8.52 31.21
N PRO A 292 12.33 -7.34 30.99
CA PRO A 292 12.49 -6.61 29.73
C PRO A 292 13.92 -6.09 29.56
N PRO A 293 14.43 -6.06 28.30
CA PRO A 293 15.63 -5.33 27.96
C PRO A 293 15.52 -3.84 28.35
N PRO A 294 16.62 -3.14 28.57
CA PRO A 294 16.62 -1.69 28.78
C PRO A 294 16.03 -0.93 27.59
N ALA A 295 15.36 0.20 27.83
CA ALA A 295 14.81 1.04 26.76
C ALA A 295 15.85 1.44 25.70
N ALA A 296 17.10 1.65 26.12
CA ALA A 296 18.20 2.00 25.23
C ALA A 296 18.44 0.96 24.12
N ASP A 297 18.26 -0.34 24.41
CA ASP A 297 18.44 -1.42 23.43
C ASP A 297 17.35 -1.38 22.36
N PHE A 298 16.10 -1.17 22.76
CA PHE A 298 14.99 -0.97 21.82
C PHE A 298 15.19 0.29 20.97
N ILE A 299 15.57 1.40 21.58
CA ILE A 299 15.84 2.66 20.87
C ILE A 299 16.94 2.49 19.84
N ALA A 300 17.98 1.71 20.16
CA ALA A 300 19.05 1.39 19.21
C ALA A 300 18.50 0.62 18.00
N VAL A 301 17.61 -0.38 18.21
CA VAL A 301 16.96 -1.11 17.12
C VAL A 301 16.07 -0.20 16.29
N TYR A 302 15.21 0.64 16.90
CA TYR A 302 14.38 1.59 16.14
C TYR A 302 15.24 2.51 15.26
N LYS A 303 16.32 3.09 15.79
CA LYS A 303 17.23 3.94 15.02
C LYS A 303 17.90 3.18 13.87
N GLU A 304 18.27 1.92 14.07
CA GLU A 304 18.81 1.05 13.03
C GLU A 304 17.79 0.84 11.91
N LEU A 305 16.54 0.48 12.24
CA LEU A 305 15.47 0.22 11.26
C LEU A 305 15.06 1.49 10.51
N ILE A 306 14.97 2.63 11.21
CA ILE A 306 14.69 3.94 10.60
C ILE A 306 15.78 4.29 9.58
N ALA A 307 17.06 4.12 9.95
CA ALA A 307 18.16 4.39 9.04
C ALA A 307 18.13 3.49 7.79
N GLN A 308 17.82 2.19 7.94
CA GLN A 308 17.65 1.27 6.81
C GLN A 308 16.50 1.70 5.90
N ALA A 309 15.34 2.08 6.46
CA ALA A 309 14.19 2.55 5.69
C ALA A 309 14.53 3.83 4.90
N HIS A 310 15.15 4.81 5.54
CA HIS A 310 15.54 6.06 4.89
C HIS A 310 16.58 5.84 3.78
N GLN A 311 17.55 4.93 3.96
CA GLN A 311 18.49 4.55 2.91
C GLN A 311 17.79 3.95 1.68
N ALA A 312 16.68 3.24 1.89
CA ALA A 312 15.85 2.69 0.83
C ALA A 312 14.82 3.68 0.27
N ASN A 313 14.82 4.95 0.68
CA ASN A 313 13.78 5.96 0.37
C ASN A 313 12.36 5.50 0.77
N VAL A 314 12.25 4.82 1.89
CA VAL A 314 10.99 4.38 2.51
C VAL A 314 10.76 5.20 3.76
N LYS A 315 9.58 5.80 3.91
CA LYS A 315 9.18 6.52 5.11
C LYS A 315 8.87 5.55 6.24
N PHE A 316 9.32 5.86 7.44
CA PHE A 316 9.16 5.03 8.63
C PHE A 316 8.20 5.67 9.61
N LEU A 317 7.03 5.05 9.82
CA LEU A 317 6.09 5.45 10.84
C LEU A 317 6.30 4.58 12.08
N CYS A 318 6.55 5.22 13.23
CA CYS A 318 6.62 4.55 14.51
C CYS A 318 5.22 4.34 15.07
N SER A 319 4.96 3.20 15.71
CA SER A 319 3.75 2.99 16.50
C SER A 319 4.08 2.95 17.97
N THR A 320 3.35 3.73 18.79
CA THR A 320 3.42 3.59 20.25
C THR A 320 2.89 2.19 20.63
N LEU A 321 3.42 1.63 21.71
CA LEU A 321 3.09 0.24 22.06
C LEU A 321 1.76 0.15 22.82
N THR A 322 0.91 -0.78 22.42
CA THR A 322 -0.35 -1.07 23.12
C THR A 322 -0.12 -1.41 24.59
N PRO A 323 -1.07 -1.14 25.48
CA PRO A 323 -0.96 -1.54 26.88
C PRO A 323 -1.04 -3.07 27.02
N PHE A 324 -0.40 -3.61 28.06
CA PHE A 324 -0.44 -5.05 28.37
C PHE A 324 -0.53 -5.35 29.88
N HIS A 325 -0.92 -4.34 30.70
CA HIS A 325 -1.15 -4.53 32.13
C HIS A 325 -2.35 -5.45 32.37
N GLY A 326 -2.11 -6.55 33.03
CA GLY A 326 -3.06 -7.63 33.25
C GLY A 326 -2.57 -8.97 32.72
N THR A 327 -1.53 -8.97 31.89
CA THR A 327 -0.84 -10.20 31.52
C THR A 327 -0.02 -10.76 32.70
N PRO A 328 0.22 -12.08 32.77
CA PRO A 328 0.99 -12.68 33.85
C PRO A 328 2.45 -12.17 33.92
N GLN A 329 3.01 -11.72 32.81
CA GLN A 329 4.40 -11.29 32.67
C GLN A 329 4.60 -9.77 32.83
N TRP A 330 3.51 -9.01 32.98
CA TRP A 330 3.61 -7.56 33.18
C TRP A 330 4.34 -7.21 34.49
N THR A 331 5.19 -6.21 34.43
CA THR A 331 5.89 -5.65 35.58
C THR A 331 5.92 -4.12 35.51
N PRO A 332 6.03 -3.40 36.65
CA PRO A 332 6.26 -1.95 36.62
C PRO A 332 7.52 -1.55 35.87
N ALA A 333 8.54 -2.41 35.84
CA ALA A 333 9.76 -2.18 35.06
C ALA A 333 9.48 -2.23 33.56
N ALA A 334 8.70 -3.19 33.09
CA ALA A 334 8.28 -3.28 31.68
C ALA A 334 7.44 -2.07 31.26
N GLU A 335 6.52 -1.62 32.13
CA GLU A 335 5.71 -0.43 31.87
C GLU A 335 6.58 0.84 31.79
N ASN A 336 7.58 0.97 32.66
CA ASN A 336 8.52 2.09 32.59
C ASN A 336 9.32 2.09 31.27
N VAL A 337 9.75 0.93 30.75
CA VAL A 337 10.40 0.82 29.45
C VAL A 337 9.42 1.21 28.34
N ARG A 338 8.16 0.73 28.37
CA ARG A 338 7.12 1.11 27.40
C ARG A 338 6.92 2.62 27.34
N ALA A 339 6.84 3.28 28.51
CA ALA A 339 6.71 4.74 28.61
C ALA A 339 7.93 5.49 28.03
N GLN A 340 9.16 4.99 28.27
CA GLN A 340 10.36 5.56 27.68
C GLN A 340 10.38 5.42 26.15
N LEU A 341 9.93 4.29 25.61
CA LEU A 341 9.81 4.08 24.16
C LEU A 341 8.77 5.00 23.54
N GLU A 342 7.63 5.19 24.19
CA GLU A 342 6.61 6.15 23.75
C GLU A 342 7.17 7.58 23.70
N ALA A 343 7.86 8.00 24.76
CA ALA A 343 8.51 9.31 24.82
C ALA A 343 9.56 9.48 23.70
N PHE A 344 10.38 8.45 23.42
CA PHE A 344 11.33 8.47 22.32
C PHE A 344 10.62 8.61 20.97
N MET A 345 9.62 7.78 20.68
CA MET A 345 8.91 7.79 19.39
C MET A 345 8.24 9.14 19.11
N LYS A 346 7.68 9.79 20.15
CA LYS A 346 7.04 11.10 20.05
C LYS A 346 8.03 12.27 20.06
N SER A 347 9.32 12.01 20.31
CA SER A 347 10.36 13.04 20.28
C SER A 347 10.66 13.47 18.84
N PRO A 348 10.92 14.76 18.58
CA PRO A 348 11.43 15.24 17.29
C PRO A 348 12.71 14.54 16.82
N ASP A 349 13.54 14.08 17.76
CA ASP A 349 14.84 13.44 17.50
C ASP A 349 14.71 11.93 17.23
N SER A 350 13.50 11.38 17.19
CA SER A 350 13.27 9.94 16.94
C SER A 350 13.68 9.52 15.52
N GLY A 351 13.50 10.43 14.56
CA GLY A 351 13.64 10.14 13.14
C GLY A 351 12.39 9.49 12.50
N CYS A 352 11.29 9.34 13.27
CA CYS A 352 10.03 8.82 12.73
C CYS A 352 9.37 9.85 11.79
N ASP A 353 8.97 9.44 10.58
CA ASP A 353 8.25 10.30 9.62
C ASP A 353 6.79 10.55 10.02
N GLY A 354 6.27 9.75 10.94
CA GLY A 354 4.94 9.88 11.52
C GLY A 354 4.74 8.95 12.70
N ILE A 355 3.67 9.19 13.45
CA ILE A 355 3.32 8.41 14.65
C ILE A 355 1.94 7.80 14.47
N VAL A 356 1.84 6.49 14.71
CA VAL A 356 0.58 5.77 14.92
C VAL A 356 0.41 5.62 16.44
N ASP A 357 -0.45 6.43 17.04
CA ASP A 357 -0.64 6.41 18.50
C ASP A 357 -1.63 5.32 18.94
N GLN A 358 -1.25 4.06 18.70
CA GLN A 358 -2.07 2.91 19.06
C GLN A 358 -2.22 2.71 20.57
N ALA A 359 -1.23 3.18 21.38
CA ALA A 359 -1.36 3.19 22.83
C ALA A 359 -2.54 4.06 23.27
N LEU A 360 -2.61 5.30 22.77
CA LEU A 360 -3.72 6.20 23.07
C LEU A 360 -5.05 5.67 22.56
N ALA A 361 -5.05 5.11 21.32
CA ALA A 361 -6.27 4.62 20.67
C ALA A 361 -6.91 3.42 21.37
N THR A 362 -6.11 2.58 22.05
CA THR A 362 -6.59 1.32 22.61
C THR A 362 -6.67 1.28 24.14
N SER A 363 -6.04 2.25 24.83
CA SER A 363 -5.96 2.24 26.28
C SER A 363 -7.21 2.81 26.96
N ASP A 364 -7.46 2.37 28.21
CA ASP A 364 -8.49 2.94 29.08
C ASP A 364 -8.10 4.38 29.48
N PRO A 365 -8.98 5.37 29.27
CA PRO A 365 -8.74 6.74 29.73
C PRO A 365 -8.46 6.88 31.23
N ALA A 366 -9.01 5.97 32.05
CA ALA A 366 -8.82 5.97 33.51
C ALA A 366 -7.50 5.31 33.93
N ASP A 367 -6.96 4.37 33.15
CA ASP A 367 -5.69 3.69 33.38
C ASP A 367 -4.98 3.36 32.07
N ARG A 368 -4.11 4.23 31.59
CA ARG A 368 -3.39 4.11 30.32
C ARG A 368 -2.45 2.90 30.22
N THR A 369 -2.27 2.16 31.29
CA THR A 369 -1.50 0.91 31.27
C THR A 369 -2.34 -0.29 30.84
N ARG A 370 -3.68 -0.15 30.74
CA ARG A 370 -4.64 -1.20 30.40
C ARG A 370 -5.38 -0.90 29.10
N TYR A 371 -5.78 -1.96 28.42
CA TYR A 371 -6.77 -1.81 27.35
C TYR A 371 -8.09 -1.25 27.88
N LEU A 372 -8.75 -0.42 27.06
CA LEU A 372 -10.18 -0.15 27.25
C LEU A 372 -10.91 -1.51 27.27
N PRO A 373 -11.75 -1.80 28.28
CA PRO A 373 -12.40 -3.13 28.40
C PRO A 373 -13.12 -3.59 27.13
N ALA A 374 -13.73 -2.66 26.37
CA ALA A 374 -14.40 -2.95 25.11
C ALA A 374 -13.44 -3.39 23.97
N PHE A 375 -12.14 -3.13 24.09
CA PHE A 375 -11.13 -3.44 23.07
C PHE A 375 -10.27 -4.67 23.42
N ASN A 376 -10.39 -5.20 24.63
CA ASN A 376 -9.60 -6.33 25.11
C ASN A 376 -10.21 -7.65 24.61
N ALA A 377 -9.40 -8.53 24.03
CA ALA A 377 -9.82 -9.87 23.66
C ALA A 377 -9.99 -10.84 24.84
N GLY A 378 -9.64 -10.39 26.07
CA GLY A 378 -9.79 -11.16 27.31
C GLY A 378 -8.47 -11.63 27.93
N ASP A 379 -7.34 -11.47 27.23
CA ASP A 379 -6.01 -11.88 27.70
C ASP A 379 -5.11 -10.70 28.13
N SER A 380 -5.61 -9.48 28.02
CA SER A 380 -4.90 -8.23 28.33
C SER A 380 -3.64 -7.97 27.47
N LEU A 381 -3.46 -8.71 26.39
CA LEU A 381 -2.34 -8.57 25.44
C LEU A 381 -2.84 -8.23 24.04
N HIS A 382 -3.90 -8.88 23.59
CA HIS A 382 -4.41 -8.74 22.25
C HIS A 382 -5.70 -7.90 22.23
N PRO A 383 -5.82 -6.96 21.30
CA PRO A 383 -7.08 -6.27 21.03
C PRO A 383 -8.04 -7.20 20.28
N ASN A 384 -9.34 -7.08 20.54
CA ASN A 384 -10.39 -7.68 19.72
C ASN A 384 -10.57 -6.89 18.40
N GLU A 385 -11.57 -7.25 17.57
CA GLU A 385 -11.79 -6.60 16.26
C GLU A 385 -12.05 -5.09 16.38
N GLU A 386 -12.73 -4.63 17.43
CA GLU A 386 -12.97 -3.21 17.70
C GLU A 386 -11.66 -2.48 18.07
N GLY A 387 -10.81 -3.13 18.85
CA GLY A 387 -9.49 -2.61 19.20
C GLY A 387 -8.53 -2.62 17.97
N LEU A 388 -8.59 -3.63 17.11
CA LEU A 388 -7.86 -3.66 15.84
C LEU A 388 -8.33 -2.54 14.90
N GLN A 389 -9.64 -2.26 14.85
CA GLN A 389 -10.17 -1.10 14.11
C GLN A 389 -9.63 0.21 14.68
N ALA A 390 -9.59 0.36 16.02
CA ALA A 390 -9.06 1.57 16.65
C ALA A 390 -7.58 1.81 16.31
N ILE A 391 -6.76 0.74 16.21
CA ILE A 391 -5.38 0.82 15.72
C ILE A 391 -5.35 1.33 14.27
N ALA A 392 -6.16 0.74 13.40
CA ALA A 392 -6.25 1.19 12.02
C ALA A 392 -6.67 2.66 11.92
N ASP A 393 -7.60 3.10 12.77
CA ASP A 393 -8.10 4.49 12.82
C ASP A 393 -7.05 5.48 13.31
N ALA A 394 -6.10 5.03 14.13
CA ALA A 394 -4.98 5.84 14.60
C ALA A 394 -3.92 6.11 13.52
N VAL A 395 -3.94 5.39 12.38
CA VAL A 395 -2.98 5.62 11.29
C VAL A 395 -3.27 6.97 10.62
N PRO A 396 -2.33 7.93 10.64
CA PRO A 396 -2.51 9.24 9.99
C PRO A 396 -2.37 9.10 8.47
N LEU A 397 -3.49 9.02 7.73
CA LEU A 397 -3.50 8.79 6.29
C LEU A 397 -2.73 9.86 5.49
N ASN A 398 -2.68 11.10 5.98
CA ASN A 398 -1.88 12.16 5.37
C ASN A 398 -0.38 11.86 5.35
N LYS A 399 0.12 10.97 6.23
CA LYS A 399 1.52 10.51 6.22
C LYS A 399 1.77 9.40 5.20
N LEU A 400 0.72 8.77 4.66
CA LEU A 400 0.77 7.77 3.60
C LEU A 400 0.54 8.40 2.21
N ARG A 401 0.81 9.70 2.06
CA ARG A 401 0.82 10.42 0.80
C ARG A 401 2.26 10.68 0.36
N LEU A 402 2.51 10.63 -0.94
CA LEU A 402 3.79 11.05 -1.52
C LEU A 402 3.92 12.57 -1.55
N LEU A 403 2.78 13.24 -1.56
CA LEU A 403 2.66 14.70 -1.58
C LEU A 403 2.50 15.27 -0.16
N PRO A 404 2.93 16.50 0.08
CA PRO A 404 2.58 17.23 1.31
C PRO A 404 1.07 17.23 1.52
N ALA A 405 0.62 17.26 2.77
CA ALA A 405 -0.80 17.43 3.05
C ALA A 405 -1.21 18.84 2.60
N VAL A 406 -2.20 18.91 1.71
CA VAL A 406 -2.83 20.16 1.33
C VAL A 406 -3.84 20.55 2.40
N THR A 407 -3.66 21.72 3.02
CA THR A 407 -4.67 22.29 3.89
C THR A 407 -5.65 23.14 3.08
N LYS A 408 -6.93 23.09 3.47
CA LYS A 408 -7.95 23.93 2.80
C LYS A 408 -7.72 25.40 3.13
N PRO A 409 -7.95 26.32 2.16
CA PRO A 409 -7.89 27.74 2.41
C PRO A 409 -8.85 28.16 3.52
N LEU A 410 -8.38 28.95 4.47
CA LEU A 410 -9.17 29.46 5.59
C LEU A 410 -9.80 30.81 5.30
N VAL A 411 -9.27 31.53 4.31
CA VAL A 411 -9.68 32.89 3.94
C VAL A 411 -10.12 32.90 2.48
N CYS A 412 -11.24 33.59 2.18
CA CYS A 412 -11.71 33.72 0.81
C CYS A 412 -10.63 34.31 -0.10
N GLY A 413 -10.53 33.80 -1.30
CA GLY A 413 -9.60 34.30 -2.32
C GLY A 413 -8.12 34.14 -1.97
N GLN A 414 -7.72 33.47 -0.87
CA GLN A 414 -6.35 33.43 -0.43
C GLN A 414 -5.83 32.01 -0.26
N LEU A 415 -4.56 31.77 -0.65
CA LEU A 415 -3.79 30.59 -0.28
C LEU A 415 -2.49 31.00 0.41
N GLN A 416 -2.20 30.43 1.57
CA GLN A 416 -0.92 30.51 2.26
C GLN A 416 -0.05 29.28 1.94
N ALA A 417 1.22 29.31 2.33
CA ALA A 417 2.11 28.18 2.17
C ALA A 417 1.52 26.92 2.86
N GLY A 418 1.48 25.80 2.12
CA GLY A 418 0.82 24.56 2.51
C GLY A 418 -0.69 24.53 2.25
N GLU A 419 -1.34 25.64 1.89
CA GLU A 419 -2.74 25.64 1.45
C GLU A 419 -2.87 25.40 -0.05
N GLY A 420 -4.01 24.82 -0.48
CA GLY A 420 -4.25 24.51 -1.87
C GLY A 420 -5.62 23.87 -2.10
N LEU A 421 -5.78 23.25 -3.27
CA LEU A 421 -7.01 22.60 -3.69
C LEU A 421 -6.72 21.15 -4.08
N LEU A 422 -7.59 20.25 -3.67
CA LEU A 422 -7.67 18.90 -4.21
C LEU A 422 -8.50 18.89 -5.48
N ARG A 423 -8.35 17.82 -6.28
CA ARG A 423 -9.15 17.61 -7.50
C ARG A 423 -10.65 17.73 -7.21
N GLY A 424 -11.34 18.59 -7.97
CA GLY A 424 -12.75 18.91 -7.79
C GLY A 424 -13.02 20.03 -6.78
N GLU A 425 -12.00 20.63 -6.17
CA GLU A 425 -12.17 21.75 -5.24
C GLU A 425 -11.99 23.11 -5.92
N THR A 426 -12.56 24.14 -5.30
CA THR A 426 -12.61 25.50 -5.82
C THR A 426 -12.33 26.50 -4.70
N LEU A 427 -11.54 27.52 -5.00
CA LEU A 427 -11.36 28.74 -4.22
C LEU A 427 -12.16 29.87 -4.90
N ALA A 428 -13.04 30.54 -4.16
CA ALA A 428 -13.77 31.70 -4.67
C ALA A 428 -13.09 33.01 -4.25
N SER A 429 -13.18 34.05 -5.10
CA SER A 429 -12.87 35.43 -4.70
C SER A 429 -13.78 35.89 -3.56
N CYS A 430 -13.38 36.94 -2.83
CA CYS A 430 -14.14 37.36 -1.65
C CYS A 430 -15.52 37.96 -1.97
N ASP A 431 -15.72 38.45 -3.17
CA ASP A 431 -17.01 38.87 -3.67
C ASP A 431 -17.85 37.73 -4.31
N GLY A 432 -17.24 36.52 -4.40
CA GLY A 432 -17.88 35.32 -4.94
C GLY A 432 -18.03 35.29 -6.47
N ARG A 433 -17.48 36.26 -7.18
CA ARG A 433 -17.65 36.39 -8.63
C ARG A 433 -16.70 35.44 -9.39
N PHE A 434 -15.46 35.34 -8.96
CA PHE A 434 -14.43 34.56 -9.65
C PHE A 434 -14.14 33.26 -8.90
N THR A 435 -13.76 32.26 -9.66
CA THR A 435 -13.38 30.96 -9.13
C THR A 435 -11.99 30.51 -9.66
N PHE A 436 -11.15 29.96 -8.78
CA PHE A 436 -9.95 29.22 -9.12
C PHE A 436 -10.17 27.75 -8.74
N SER A 437 -10.15 26.86 -9.71
CA SER A 437 -10.57 25.46 -9.53
C SER A 437 -9.56 24.48 -10.08
N LEU A 438 -9.35 23.36 -9.37
CA LEU A 438 -8.77 22.16 -9.95
C LEU A 438 -9.91 21.23 -10.39
N GLY A 439 -10.21 21.23 -11.69
CA GLY A 439 -11.32 20.51 -12.27
C GLY A 439 -11.22 18.98 -12.15
N GLN A 440 -12.36 18.30 -12.32
CA GLN A 440 -12.38 16.82 -12.38
C GLN A 440 -11.62 16.27 -13.60
N ASP A 441 -11.40 17.06 -14.62
CA ASP A 441 -10.57 16.74 -15.78
C ASP A 441 -9.07 16.92 -15.53
N GLY A 442 -8.67 17.40 -14.34
CA GLY A 442 -7.28 17.65 -13.96
C GLY A 442 -6.73 18.96 -14.50
N ASN A 443 -7.58 19.93 -14.84
CA ASN A 443 -7.17 21.25 -15.32
C ASN A 443 -7.33 22.31 -14.22
N LEU A 444 -6.33 23.18 -14.05
CA LEU A 444 -6.49 24.39 -13.25
C LEU A 444 -7.12 25.47 -14.13
N THR A 445 -8.15 26.12 -13.62
CA THR A 445 -8.86 27.17 -14.34
C THR A 445 -9.18 28.37 -13.44
N ILE A 446 -9.23 29.57 -14.03
CA ILE A 446 -9.84 30.74 -13.44
C ILE A 446 -11.04 31.07 -14.30
N ALA A 447 -12.20 31.31 -13.68
CA ALA A 447 -13.45 31.60 -14.40
C ALA A 447 -14.24 32.72 -13.73
N ASP A 448 -15.03 33.47 -14.57
CA ASP A 448 -16.14 34.33 -14.19
C ASP A 448 -17.44 33.64 -14.59
N GLY A 449 -18.13 33.04 -13.63
CA GLY A 449 -19.25 32.15 -13.93
C GLY A 449 -18.81 30.99 -14.85
N ASP A 450 -19.47 30.90 -16.02
CA ASP A 450 -19.15 29.87 -17.03
C ASP A 450 -18.03 30.30 -18.01
N THR A 451 -17.49 31.51 -17.86
CA THR A 451 -16.44 32.02 -18.77
C THR A 451 -15.07 31.74 -18.22
N GLN A 452 -14.31 30.84 -18.88
CA GLN A 452 -12.93 30.58 -18.53
C GLN A 452 -12.02 31.74 -18.91
N LEU A 453 -11.30 32.31 -17.94
CA LEU A 453 -10.38 33.43 -18.14
C LEU A 453 -8.92 32.93 -18.31
N TRP A 454 -8.56 31.85 -17.63
CA TRP A 454 -7.21 31.26 -17.67
C TRP A 454 -7.26 29.76 -17.45
N SER A 455 -6.21 29.07 -17.89
CA SER A 455 -6.02 27.63 -17.72
C SER A 455 -4.54 27.27 -17.67
N SER A 456 -4.18 26.28 -16.82
CA SER A 456 -2.86 25.65 -16.82
C SER A 456 -2.56 24.81 -18.07
N GLY A 457 -3.61 24.41 -18.81
CA GLY A 457 -3.50 23.54 -19.98
C GLY A 457 -3.27 22.07 -19.65
N THR A 458 -3.60 21.63 -18.43
CA THR A 458 -3.40 20.25 -17.92
C THR A 458 -4.66 19.39 -18.04
N ALA A 459 -5.65 19.79 -18.82
CA ALA A 459 -6.88 19.03 -19.04
C ALA A 459 -6.58 17.60 -19.53
N GLY A 460 -7.25 16.60 -18.95
CA GLY A 460 -7.02 15.18 -19.21
C GLY A 460 -5.84 14.58 -18.43
N SER A 461 -5.17 15.38 -17.58
CA SER A 461 -4.07 14.91 -16.76
C SER A 461 -4.53 14.10 -15.52
N SER A 462 -3.57 13.49 -14.83
CA SER A 462 -3.77 12.82 -13.55
C SER A 462 -3.62 13.75 -12.35
N ALA A 463 -3.80 15.06 -12.50
CA ALA A 463 -3.65 16.03 -11.41
C ALA A 463 -4.47 15.63 -10.18
N ALA A 464 -3.85 15.67 -9.02
CA ALA A 464 -4.45 15.31 -7.75
C ALA A 464 -4.65 16.51 -6.83
N GLU A 465 -3.71 17.47 -6.89
CA GLU A 465 -3.74 18.69 -6.06
C GLU A 465 -2.94 19.83 -6.69
N VAL A 466 -3.28 21.05 -6.30
CA VAL A 466 -2.46 22.24 -6.46
C VAL A 466 -2.18 22.82 -5.07
N VAL A 467 -0.93 23.23 -4.80
CA VAL A 467 -0.52 23.75 -3.49
C VAL A 467 0.45 24.91 -3.64
N LEU A 468 0.28 25.95 -2.81
CA LEU A 468 1.30 26.98 -2.65
C LEU A 468 2.42 26.44 -1.75
N GLN A 469 3.61 26.34 -2.28
CA GLN A 469 4.77 25.82 -1.55
C GLN A 469 5.46 26.89 -0.71
N ASP A 470 6.28 26.44 0.27
CA ASP A 470 7.07 27.32 1.13
C ASP A 470 8.07 28.19 0.36
N ASP A 471 8.50 27.75 -0.84
CA ASP A 471 9.41 28.50 -1.70
C ASP A 471 8.71 29.54 -2.59
N GLY A 472 7.39 29.67 -2.46
CA GLY A 472 6.56 30.64 -3.15
C GLY A 472 5.97 30.20 -4.48
N ARG A 473 6.21 28.97 -4.93
CA ARG A 473 5.58 28.41 -6.15
C ARG A 473 4.19 27.86 -5.87
N LEU A 474 3.25 28.15 -6.76
CA LEU A 474 1.99 27.42 -6.85
C LEU A 474 2.22 26.26 -7.81
N VAL A 475 2.07 25.02 -7.31
CA VAL A 475 2.47 23.81 -8.06
C VAL A 475 1.32 22.81 -8.11
N GLU A 476 1.03 22.33 -9.31
CA GLU A 476 0.08 21.27 -9.58
C GLU A 476 0.79 19.92 -9.68
N TYR A 477 0.32 18.94 -8.92
CA TYR A 477 0.91 17.61 -8.83
C TYR A 477 -0.07 16.50 -9.21
N ASP A 478 0.46 15.41 -9.79
CA ASP A 478 -0.25 14.13 -9.79
C ASP A 478 -0.15 13.43 -8.42
N ALA A 479 -0.92 12.34 -8.22
CA ALA A 479 -0.90 11.57 -6.96
C ALA A 479 0.46 10.91 -6.67
N LYS A 480 1.36 10.83 -7.66
CA LYS A 480 2.72 10.28 -7.52
C LYS A 480 3.77 11.33 -7.16
N GLY A 481 3.38 12.61 -7.12
CA GLY A 481 4.28 13.73 -6.83
C GLY A 481 5.00 14.29 -8.04
N ASN A 482 4.61 13.90 -9.26
CA ASN A 482 5.15 14.53 -10.46
C ASN A 482 4.52 15.90 -10.66
N VAL A 483 5.34 16.90 -10.97
CA VAL A 483 4.88 18.25 -11.31
C VAL A 483 4.24 18.23 -12.69
N LEU A 484 2.99 18.66 -12.78
CA LEU A 484 2.24 18.80 -14.02
C LEU A 484 2.27 20.24 -14.53
N TRP A 485 2.19 21.19 -13.61
CA TRP A 485 2.29 22.63 -13.88
C TRP A 485 2.86 23.34 -12.64
N GLN A 486 3.51 24.48 -12.84
CA GLN A 486 3.95 25.36 -11.75
C GLN A 486 4.04 26.82 -12.20
N SER A 487 3.83 27.74 -11.26
CA SER A 487 4.11 29.16 -11.45
C SER A 487 5.62 29.44 -11.44
N ASP A 488 6.06 30.46 -12.18
CA ASP A 488 7.47 30.91 -12.18
C ASP A 488 7.69 31.94 -11.05
N SER A 489 7.57 31.49 -9.80
CA SER A 489 7.63 32.32 -8.57
C SER A 489 8.53 31.72 -7.50
N SER A 490 9.52 30.91 -7.87
CA SER A 490 10.46 30.29 -6.94
C SER A 490 11.32 31.33 -6.19
N SER A 491 11.89 30.91 -5.05
CA SER A 491 12.77 31.72 -4.20
C SER A 491 12.08 32.90 -3.49
N HIS A 492 10.78 32.79 -3.26
CA HIS A 492 9.99 33.77 -2.52
C HIS A 492 9.32 33.16 -1.28
N PRO A 493 10.09 32.75 -0.25
CA PRO A 493 9.53 32.13 0.96
C PRO A 493 8.56 33.09 1.66
N GLY A 494 7.46 32.52 2.18
CA GLY A 494 6.38 33.29 2.81
C GLY A 494 5.47 34.04 1.83
N ALA A 495 5.52 33.69 0.53
CA ALA A 495 4.58 34.23 -0.45
C ALA A 495 3.14 33.80 -0.14
N VAL A 496 2.19 34.62 -0.58
CA VAL A 496 0.73 34.39 -0.45
C VAL A 496 0.08 34.57 -1.81
N THR A 497 -0.83 33.69 -2.17
CA THR A 497 -1.60 33.79 -3.42
C THR A 497 -2.96 34.43 -3.13
N PHE A 498 -3.39 35.33 -4.01
CA PHE A 498 -4.72 35.95 -3.95
C PHE A 498 -5.47 35.82 -5.28
N LEU A 499 -6.66 35.26 -5.25
CA LEU A 499 -7.67 35.43 -6.28
C LEU A 499 -8.43 36.72 -5.96
N GLN A 500 -8.12 37.78 -6.69
CA GLN A 500 -8.63 39.12 -6.45
C GLN A 500 -10.04 39.29 -7.01
N ASN A 501 -10.76 40.32 -6.52
CA ASN A 501 -12.12 40.65 -6.99
C ASN A 501 -12.15 41.26 -8.40
N ASP A 502 -11.01 41.43 -9.06
CA ASP A 502 -10.86 41.80 -10.46
C ASP A 502 -10.60 40.61 -11.40
N GLY A 503 -10.63 39.39 -10.84
CA GLY A 503 -10.42 38.15 -11.57
C GLY A 503 -8.95 37.71 -11.73
N ASN A 504 -7.99 38.49 -11.20
CA ASN A 504 -6.58 38.17 -11.31
C ASN A 504 -6.13 37.26 -10.15
N LEU A 505 -5.44 36.17 -10.48
CA LEU A 505 -4.74 35.36 -9.49
C LEU A 505 -3.29 35.84 -9.41
N VAL A 506 -2.88 36.34 -8.23
CA VAL A 506 -1.57 36.97 -8.03
C VAL A 506 -0.86 36.35 -6.84
N ILE A 507 0.43 36.03 -7.00
CA ILE A 507 1.31 35.61 -5.91
C ILE A 507 2.12 36.84 -5.47
N TYR A 508 2.03 37.15 -4.19
CA TYR A 508 2.75 38.26 -3.55
C TYR A 508 3.83 37.75 -2.60
N SER A 509 4.99 38.37 -2.63
CA SER A 509 6.04 38.23 -1.61
C SER A 509 6.45 39.62 -1.14
N ASN A 510 6.48 39.86 0.19
CA ASN A 510 6.80 41.17 0.77
C ASN A 510 5.98 42.32 0.13
N ASN A 511 4.69 42.10 -0.11
CA ASN A 511 3.75 43.03 -0.75
C ASN A 511 4.11 43.41 -2.21
N GLN A 512 5.01 42.65 -2.85
CA GLN A 512 5.31 42.81 -4.28
C GLN A 512 4.76 41.62 -5.08
N PRO A 513 4.10 41.83 -6.23
CA PRO A 513 3.67 40.74 -7.08
C PRO A 513 4.89 40.05 -7.69
N VAL A 514 4.97 38.73 -7.54
CA VAL A 514 6.05 37.90 -8.08
C VAL A 514 5.59 37.02 -9.23
N TRP A 515 4.28 36.79 -9.34
CA TRP A 515 3.63 36.11 -10.45
C TRP A 515 2.15 36.51 -10.52
N ALA A 516 1.55 36.50 -11.71
CA ALA A 516 0.12 36.74 -11.92
C ALA A 516 -0.40 35.97 -13.13
N SER A 517 -1.67 35.58 -13.10
CA SER A 517 -2.40 35.00 -14.23
C SER A 517 -2.69 35.99 -15.34
N ASN A 518 -2.59 37.30 -15.06
CA ASN A 518 -2.88 38.39 -15.96
C ASN A 518 -4.35 38.39 -16.48
N THR A 519 -5.27 38.02 -15.61
CA THR A 519 -6.72 37.95 -15.88
C THR A 519 -7.49 39.09 -15.21
N CYS A 520 -6.87 40.22 -14.92
CA CYS A 520 -7.56 41.37 -14.33
C CYS A 520 -8.53 42.04 -15.29
N CYS A 521 -9.39 42.89 -14.71
CA CYS A 521 -10.17 43.89 -15.42
C CYS A 521 -11.40 43.32 -16.20
N HIS A 522 -12.01 42.27 -15.67
CA HIS A 522 -13.26 41.68 -16.18
C HIS A 522 -14.51 42.11 -15.41
#